data_f48eb8910cb919c258f848c5e4297080
#
_entry.id   f48eb8910cb919c258f848c5e4297080
#
_cell.length_a   1.000
_cell.length_b   1.000
_cell.length_c   1.000
_cell.angle_alpha   90.00
_cell.angle_beta   90.00
_cell.angle_gamma   90.00
#
_symmetry.space_group_name_H-M   'P 1'
#
loop_
_entity.id
_entity.type
_entity.pdbx_description
1 polymer ?
#
loop_
_entity_poly.entity_id
_entity_poly.type
_entity_poly.pdbx_seq_one_letter_code
_entity_poly.pdbx_strand_id
1 'polypeptide(L)'
;MTPTTALIEDLSNLETIKTWSLIVTLFGDLGGEPQVVLPGKDIGAIMGHIGIKPEATRVALHRLKRDGWIETQRAGREVFYSLSERGKTETLAVYVDIYSQSVKYPEGWQLIFTEDNIDIPYLRLARNLVLLPKTKLETVTGVALSLETDTPPVWFERLIVSSKTLELAYRLLHLLERHNQIDNAQSDLDVSTLRLLFLHLWRKLALRESTWAHIWLKKDGPISQCHSGITALLSNLPKFATSQKEYLFASADT
;
A
#
# COMPACT_ATOMS: atom_id res chain seq x y z
N MET A 1 -27.42 6.01 -8.75
CA MET A 1 -26.05 5.79 -8.29
C MET A 1 -25.13 6.09 -9.45
N THR A 2 -24.15 6.98 -9.30
CA THR A 2 -23.21 7.31 -10.38
C THR A 2 -22.22 6.14 -10.57
N PRO A 3 -21.57 6.02 -11.76
CA PRO A 3 -20.53 5.02 -11.96
C PRO A 3 -19.39 5.10 -10.92
N THR A 4 -19.03 6.33 -10.52
CA THR A 4 -18.03 6.60 -9.47
C THR A 4 -18.47 6.08 -8.11
N THR A 5 -19.72 6.36 -7.69
CA THR A 5 -20.25 5.86 -6.41
C THR A 5 -20.26 4.33 -6.38
N ALA A 6 -20.65 3.69 -7.50
CA ALA A 6 -20.63 2.23 -7.60
C ALA A 6 -19.21 1.67 -7.49
N LEU A 7 -18.23 2.33 -8.11
CA LEU A 7 -16.83 1.91 -8.02
C LEU A 7 -16.27 2.07 -6.60
N ILE A 8 -16.59 3.16 -5.89
CA ILE A 8 -16.20 3.38 -4.49
C ILE A 8 -16.78 2.27 -3.60
N GLU A 9 -18.06 1.90 -3.81
CA GLU A 9 -18.71 0.82 -3.07
C GLU A 9 -18.03 -0.54 -3.35
N ASP A 10 -17.77 -0.86 -4.62
CA ASP A 10 -17.09 -2.11 -5.01
C ASP A 10 -15.67 -2.20 -4.42
N LEU A 11 -14.89 -1.11 -4.47
CA LEU A 11 -13.56 -1.04 -3.84
C LEU A 11 -13.64 -1.22 -2.33
N SER A 12 -14.62 -0.59 -1.67
CA SER A 12 -14.82 -0.68 -0.22
C SER A 12 -15.19 -2.09 0.24
N ASN A 13 -15.87 -2.86 -0.62
CA ASN A 13 -16.33 -4.22 -0.36
C ASN A 13 -15.36 -5.30 -0.87
N LEU A 14 -14.26 -4.92 -1.54
CA LEU A 14 -13.31 -5.88 -2.11
C LEU A 14 -12.64 -6.72 -1.02
N GLU A 15 -12.28 -6.10 0.07
CA GLU A 15 -11.77 -6.73 1.31
C GLU A 15 -12.23 -5.97 2.55
N THR A 16 -12.20 -6.64 3.69
CA THR A 16 -12.50 -5.97 4.97
C THR A 16 -11.51 -4.84 5.24
N ILE A 17 -12.03 -3.61 5.25
CA ILE A 17 -11.25 -2.40 5.54
C ILE A 17 -11.24 -2.16 7.06
N LYS A 18 -10.04 -2.12 7.62
CA LYS A 18 -9.83 -1.66 9.00
C LYS A 18 -9.63 -0.15 8.99
N THR A 19 -10.53 0.60 9.60
CA THR A 19 -10.51 2.09 9.59
C THR A 19 -9.16 2.67 9.96
N TRP A 20 -8.49 2.15 11.00
CA TRP A 20 -7.16 2.61 11.39
C TRP A 20 -6.10 2.43 10.28
N SER A 21 -6.17 1.31 9.54
CA SER A 21 -5.23 1.02 8.46
C SER A 21 -5.46 1.92 7.24
N LEU A 22 -6.72 2.29 6.97
CA LEU A 22 -7.05 3.26 5.93
C LEU A 22 -6.55 4.66 6.27
N ILE A 23 -6.68 5.08 7.54
CA ILE A 23 -6.14 6.36 8.02
C ILE A 23 -4.61 6.38 7.91
N VAL A 24 -3.90 5.29 8.24
CA VAL A 24 -2.46 5.16 8.02
C VAL A 24 -2.11 5.28 6.53
N THR A 25 -2.92 4.70 5.64
CA THR A 25 -2.72 4.85 4.19
C THR A 25 -2.89 6.30 3.74
N LEU A 26 -3.90 7.01 4.27
CA LEU A 26 -4.12 8.43 3.97
C LEU A 26 -2.89 9.29 4.35
N PHE A 27 -2.37 9.12 5.57
CA PHE A 27 -1.16 9.81 5.99
C PHE A 27 0.07 9.40 5.17
N GLY A 28 0.19 8.11 4.82
CA GLY A 28 1.30 7.60 4.00
C GLY A 28 1.32 8.17 2.59
N ASP A 29 0.15 8.35 1.97
CA ASP A 29 0.05 8.97 0.64
C ASP A 29 0.49 10.44 0.65
N LEU A 30 0.24 11.13 1.74
CA LEU A 30 0.61 12.53 1.94
C LEU A 30 2.06 12.70 2.44
N GLY A 31 2.65 11.65 3.00
CA GLY A 31 3.90 11.67 3.77
C GLY A 31 5.21 11.94 3.02
N GLY A 32 5.16 12.35 1.73
CA GLY A 32 6.33 12.91 1.02
C GLY A 32 6.57 14.40 1.29
N GLU A 33 5.68 15.08 2.02
CA GLU A 33 5.75 16.48 2.39
C GLU A 33 6.25 16.62 3.84
N PRO A 34 7.04 17.68 4.16
CA PRO A 34 7.47 17.92 5.52
C PRO A 34 6.22 18.19 6.38
N GLN A 35 5.94 17.33 7.30
CA GLN A 35 4.92 17.42 8.34
C GLN A 35 3.48 17.71 7.85
N VAL A 36 2.85 16.72 7.23
CA VAL A 36 1.43 16.80 6.89
C VAL A 36 0.57 16.80 8.15
N VAL A 37 -0.25 17.82 8.27
CA VAL A 37 -1.23 18.00 9.36
C VAL A 37 -2.63 17.98 8.77
N LEU A 38 -3.48 17.06 9.21
CA LEU A 38 -4.86 16.92 8.74
C LEU A 38 -5.88 17.33 9.80
N PRO A 39 -6.81 18.24 9.48
CA PRO A 39 -7.96 18.50 10.33
C PRO A 39 -8.81 17.25 10.53
N GLY A 40 -9.32 17.03 11.72
CA GLY A 40 -10.20 15.89 12.01
C GLY A 40 -11.47 15.87 11.15
N LYS A 41 -11.97 17.05 10.76
CA LYS A 41 -13.12 17.18 9.84
C LYS A 41 -12.82 16.62 8.44
N ASP A 42 -11.61 16.84 7.91
CA ASP A 42 -11.20 16.37 6.58
C ASP A 42 -11.03 14.85 6.58
N ILE A 43 -10.43 14.29 7.65
CA ILE A 43 -10.37 12.83 7.84
C ILE A 43 -11.79 12.27 7.95
N GLY A 44 -12.67 12.93 8.70
CA GLY A 44 -14.08 12.54 8.84
C GLY A 44 -14.84 12.56 7.51
N ALA A 45 -14.60 13.56 6.66
CA ALA A 45 -15.24 13.69 5.37
C ALA A 45 -14.89 12.54 4.42
N ILE A 46 -13.58 12.24 4.26
CA ILE A 46 -13.16 11.15 3.37
C ILE A 46 -13.55 9.77 3.91
N MET A 47 -13.49 9.54 5.23
CA MET A 47 -13.97 8.30 5.84
C MET A 47 -15.48 8.15 5.68
N GLY A 48 -16.26 9.21 5.87
CA GLY A 48 -17.71 9.21 5.66
C GLY A 48 -18.11 8.95 4.22
N HIS A 49 -17.34 9.45 3.26
CA HIS A 49 -17.58 9.21 1.83
C HIS A 49 -17.37 7.74 1.43
N ILE A 50 -16.52 7.03 2.16
CA ILE A 50 -16.31 5.57 2.03
C ILE A 50 -17.42 4.76 2.74
N GLY A 51 -18.30 5.43 3.51
CA GLY A 51 -19.32 4.77 4.32
C GLY A 51 -18.90 4.39 5.73
N ILE A 52 -17.73 4.85 6.20
CA ILE A 52 -17.25 4.59 7.56
C ILE A 52 -17.95 5.54 8.53
N LYS A 53 -18.58 4.98 9.57
CA LYS A 53 -19.32 5.76 10.58
C LYS A 53 -18.35 6.68 11.39
N PRO A 54 -18.81 7.89 11.79
CA PRO A 54 -17.99 8.83 12.55
C PRO A 54 -17.42 8.24 13.85
N GLU A 55 -18.17 7.36 14.51
CA GLU A 55 -17.72 6.68 15.74
C GLU A 55 -16.52 5.77 15.46
N ALA A 56 -16.55 5.00 14.36
CA ALA A 56 -15.45 4.13 13.96
C ALA A 56 -14.19 4.94 13.63
N THR A 57 -14.35 6.09 12.98
CA THR A 57 -13.25 7.02 12.70
C THR A 57 -12.63 7.56 13.99
N ARG A 58 -13.46 8.01 14.96
CA ARG A 58 -12.97 8.49 16.27
C ARG A 58 -12.22 7.41 17.05
N VAL A 59 -12.76 6.20 17.09
CA VAL A 59 -12.12 5.05 17.77
C VAL A 59 -10.79 4.72 17.11
N ALA A 60 -10.72 4.73 15.78
CA ALA A 60 -9.48 4.47 15.03
C ALA A 60 -8.42 5.54 15.30
N LEU A 61 -8.77 6.83 15.27
CA LEU A 61 -7.86 7.93 15.60
C LEU A 61 -7.36 7.86 17.04
N HIS A 62 -8.25 7.58 18.00
CA HIS A 62 -7.87 7.39 19.40
C HIS A 62 -6.89 6.23 19.57
N ARG A 63 -7.15 5.10 18.89
CA ARG A 63 -6.26 3.93 18.89
C ARG A 63 -4.89 4.28 18.32
N LEU A 64 -4.83 4.92 17.12
CA LEU A 64 -3.57 5.30 16.50
C LEU A 64 -2.74 6.25 17.37
N LYS A 65 -3.40 7.18 18.08
CA LYS A 65 -2.74 8.07 19.03
C LYS A 65 -2.18 7.28 20.22
N ARG A 66 -2.99 6.44 20.85
CA ARG A 66 -2.58 5.58 21.98
C ARG A 66 -1.41 4.67 21.62
N ASP A 67 -1.44 4.10 20.40
CA ASP A 67 -0.42 3.21 19.90
C ASP A 67 0.82 3.97 19.36
N GLY A 68 0.87 5.30 19.51
CA GLY A 68 2.01 6.16 19.17
C GLY A 68 2.26 6.34 17.67
N TRP A 69 1.25 6.13 16.82
CA TRP A 69 1.36 6.34 15.36
C TRP A 69 1.14 7.78 14.94
N ILE A 70 0.22 8.45 15.62
CA ILE A 70 -0.15 9.85 15.33
C ILE A 70 -0.11 10.72 16.57
N GLU A 71 0.12 11.99 16.33
CA GLU A 71 0.04 13.06 17.32
C GLU A 71 -1.15 13.96 17.07
N THR A 72 -1.52 14.76 18.08
CA THR A 72 -2.65 15.66 17.98
C THR A 72 -2.28 17.04 18.50
N GLN A 73 -2.65 18.05 17.73
CA GLN A 73 -2.60 19.44 18.14
C GLN A 73 -4.01 20.04 18.13
N ARG A 74 -4.32 20.94 19.07
CA ARG A 74 -5.58 21.67 19.10
C ARG A 74 -5.37 23.12 18.74
N ALA A 75 -6.21 23.65 17.85
CA ALA A 75 -6.31 25.06 17.56
C ALA A 75 -7.78 25.47 17.69
N GLY A 76 -8.11 26.15 18.77
CA GLY A 76 -9.49 26.50 19.13
C GLY A 76 -10.35 25.24 19.34
N ARG A 77 -11.40 25.10 18.52
CA ARG A 77 -12.32 23.93 18.56
C ARG A 77 -11.90 22.80 17.65
N GLU A 78 -10.91 23.00 16.79
CA GLU A 78 -10.45 22.00 15.82
C GLU A 78 -9.31 21.15 16.41
N VAL A 79 -9.31 19.89 16.02
CA VAL A 79 -8.24 18.93 16.34
C VAL A 79 -7.54 18.55 15.04
N PHE A 80 -6.24 18.68 15.05
CA PHE A 80 -5.35 18.36 13.96
C PHE A 80 -4.55 17.10 14.29
N TYR A 81 -4.27 16.31 13.27
CA TYR A 81 -3.56 15.05 13.38
C TYR A 81 -2.35 15.04 12.44
N SER A 82 -1.22 14.53 12.92
CA SER A 82 0.00 14.31 12.14
C SER A 82 0.60 12.96 12.49
N LEU A 83 1.47 12.42 11.62
CA LEU A 83 2.27 11.25 12.01
C LEU A 83 3.26 11.64 13.11
N SER A 84 3.40 10.79 14.12
CA SER A 84 4.51 10.86 15.09
C SER A 84 5.82 10.49 14.39
N GLU A 85 6.97 10.67 15.05
CA GLU A 85 8.26 10.22 14.53
C GLU A 85 8.27 8.71 14.25
N ARG A 86 7.66 7.91 15.14
CA ARG A 86 7.46 6.49 14.91
C ARG A 86 6.60 6.22 13.67
N GLY A 87 5.45 6.90 13.55
CA GLY A 87 4.56 6.75 12.41
C GLY A 87 5.23 7.10 11.08
N LYS A 88 6.08 8.13 11.06
CA LYS A 88 6.89 8.52 9.90
C LYS A 88 7.89 7.42 9.54
N THR A 89 8.67 6.94 10.51
CA THR A 89 9.67 5.89 10.31
C THR A 89 9.04 4.62 9.73
N GLU A 90 7.95 4.14 10.33
CA GLU A 90 7.23 2.94 9.87
C GLU A 90 6.62 3.12 8.47
N THR A 91 6.14 4.33 8.15
CA THR A 91 5.60 4.65 6.83
C THR A 91 6.70 4.69 5.77
N LEU A 92 7.85 5.30 6.08
CA LEU A 92 9.00 5.38 5.19
C LEU A 92 9.64 4.02 4.93
N ALA A 93 9.64 3.12 5.91
CA ALA A 93 10.20 1.78 5.78
C ALA A 93 9.53 0.96 4.66
N VAL A 94 8.23 1.19 4.41
CA VAL A 94 7.46 0.48 3.36
C VAL A 94 7.23 1.33 2.10
N TYR A 95 7.77 2.56 2.07
CA TYR A 95 7.48 3.50 0.97
C TYR A 95 7.93 2.97 -0.39
N VAL A 96 9.12 2.39 -0.46
CA VAL A 96 9.68 1.86 -1.72
C VAL A 96 8.82 0.73 -2.26
N ASP A 97 8.33 -0.17 -1.40
CA ASP A 97 7.51 -1.31 -1.81
C ASP A 97 6.15 -0.88 -2.39
N ILE A 98 5.65 0.28 -1.96
CA ILE A 98 4.32 0.79 -2.35
C ILE A 98 4.40 1.72 -3.56
N TYR A 99 5.41 2.61 -3.60
CA TYR A 99 5.47 3.72 -4.56
C TYR A 99 6.59 3.59 -5.60
N SER A 100 7.38 2.51 -5.59
CA SER A 100 8.41 2.29 -6.60
C SER A 100 7.80 2.31 -8.01
N GLN A 101 8.36 3.13 -8.89
CA GLN A 101 7.91 3.21 -10.29
C GLN A 101 8.44 2.06 -11.17
N SER A 102 9.49 1.40 -10.72
CA SER A 102 10.11 0.31 -11.47
C SER A 102 10.51 -0.84 -10.54
N VAL A 103 10.14 -2.03 -10.94
CA VAL A 103 10.64 -3.26 -10.33
C VAL A 103 11.90 -3.66 -11.06
N LYS A 104 13.03 -3.75 -10.35
CA LYS A 104 14.26 -4.32 -10.89
C LYS A 104 14.16 -5.84 -10.84
N TYR A 105 13.99 -6.46 -11.99
CA TYR A 105 13.99 -7.92 -12.10
C TYR A 105 15.42 -8.45 -11.97
N PRO A 106 15.68 -9.45 -11.11
CA PRO A 106 17.00 -10.07 -11.03
C PRO A 106 17.33 -10.86 -12.32
N GLU A 107 18.62 -10.93 -12.66
CA GLU A 107 19.11 -11.68 -13.83
C GLU A 107 18.97 -13.20 -13.70
N GLY A 108 18.50 -13.68 -12.57
CA GLY A 108 18.24 -15.09 -12.33
C GLY A 108 18.03 -15.40 -10.86
N TRP A 109 17.63 -16.63 -10.59
CA TRP A 109 17.24 -17.09 -9.28
C TRP A 109 18.01 -18.35 -8.88
N GLN A 110 18.15 -18.55 -7.57
CA GLN A 110 18.75 -19.75 -7.00
C GLN A 110 17.91 -20.23 -5.82
N LEU A 111 17.78 -21.56 -5.74
CA LEU A 111 17.30 -22.22 -4.55
C LEU A 111 18.50 -22.50 -3.62
N ILE A 112 18.35 -22.19 -2.36
CA ILE A 112 19.38 -22.43 -1.35
C ILE A 112 18.80 -23.26 -0.22
N PHE A 113 19.45 -24.39 0.05
CA PHE A 113 19.23 -25.14 1.27
C PHE A 113 20.14 -24.57 2.34
N THR A 114 19.57 -24.03 3.41
CA THR A 114 20.33 -23.42 4.53
C THR A 114 19.60 -23.64 5.86
N GLU A 115 20.36 -23.74 6.93
CA GLU A 115 19.87 -23.72 8.30
C GLU A 115 20.04 -22.33 8.95
N ASP A 116 20.76 -21.44 8.26
CA ASP A 116 21.04 -20.11 8.76
C ASP A 116 19.82 -19.19 8.72
N ASN A 117 19.84 -18.21 9.60
CA ASN A 117 18.92 -17.10 9.55
C ASN A 117 19.43 -16.08 8.50
N ILE A 118 18.63 -15.74 7.53
CA ILE A 118 19.02 -14.89 6.40
C ILE A 118 18.53 -13.47 6.65
N ASP A 119 19.46 -12.51 6.71
CA ASP A 119 19.16 -11.08 6.97
C ASP A 119 18.86 -10.27 5.69
N ILE A 120 18.84 -10.92 4.53
CA ILE A 120 18.50 -10.26 3.25
C ILE A 120 17.09 -10.68 2.80
N PRO A 121 16.39 -9.86 1.99
CA PRO A 121 15.10 -10.23 1.45
C PRO A 121 15.18 -11.54 0.65
N TYR A 122 14.34 -12.50 1.00
CA TYR A 122 14.25 -13.81 0.35
C TYR A 122 12.81 -14.32 0.38
N LEU A 123 12.52 -15.31 -0.47
CA LEU A 123 11.28 -16.04 -0.43
C LEU A 123 11.53 -17.40 0.22
N ARG A 124 10.89 -17.65 1.36
CA ARG A 124 10.95 -18.95 2.05
C ARG A 124 9.94 -19.91 1.44
N LEU A 125 10.40 -20.96 0.81
CA LEU A 125 9.57 -22.01 0.21
C LEU A 125 9.28 -23.16 1.18
N ALA A 126 10.25 -23.48 2.06
CA ALA A 126 10.14 -24.47 3.13
C ALA A 126 11.08 -24.09 4.29
N ARG A 127 11.09 -24.89 5.37
CA ARG A 127 11.90 -24.61 6.58
C ARG A 127 13.36 -24.28 6.23
N ASN A 128 14.00 -25.07 5.40
CA ASN A 128 15.41 -24.98 5.06
C ASN A 128 15.63 -24.66 3.57
N LEU A 129 14.57 -24.21 2.86
CA LEU A 129 14.64 -23.94 1.43
C LEU A 129 14.16 -22.51 1.16
N VAL A 130 15.06 -21.72 0.59
CA VAL A 130 14.80 -20.32 0.24
C VAL A 130 15.12 -20.07 -1.23
N LEU A 131 14.44 -19.10 -1.79
CA LEU A 131 14.68 -18.58 -3.13
C LEU A 131 15.27 -17.19 -3.02
N LEU A 132 16.40 -16.97 -3.68
CA LEU A 132 17.15 -15.71 -3.71
C LEU A 132 17.49 -15.31 -5.14
N PRO A 133 17.65 -14.00 -5.44
CA PRO A 133 18.34 -13.53 -6.62
C PRO A 133 19.79 -14.03 -6.66
N LYS A 134 20.31 -14.39 -7.84
CA LYS A 134 21.71 -14.80 -8.01
C LYS A 134 22.71 -13.81 -7.49
N THR A 135 22.42 -12.51 -7.58
CA THR A 135 23.27 -11.41 -7.10
C THR A 135 23.45 -11.36 -5.57
N LYS A 136 22.70 -12.16 -4.81
CA LYS A 136 22.74 -12.19 -3.33
C LYS A 136 23.36 -13.48 -2.76
N LEU A 137 23.92 -14.33 -3.61
CA LEU A 137 24.44 -15.63 -3.20
C LEU A 137 25.63 -15.54 -2.23
N GLU A 138 26.51 -14.55 -2.44
CA GLU A 138 27.75 -14.40 -1.63
C GLU A 138 27.50 -14.14 -0.13
N THR A 139 26.27 -13.81 0.22
CA THR A 139 25.88 -13.46 1.59
C THR A 139 25.22 -14.60 2.37
N VAL A 140 25.02 -15.78 1.76
CA VAL A 140 24.29 -16.89 2.37
C VAL A 140 25.10 -18.17 2.33
N THR A 141 25.28 -18.80 3.49
CA THR A 141 25.91 -20.11 3.62
C THR A 141 24.87 -21.21 3.34
N GLY A 142 25.20 -22.14 2.44
CA GLY A 142 24.29 -23.24 2.14
C GLY A 142 24.63 -23.96 0.81
N VAL A 143 23.74 -24.88 0.43
CA VAL A 143 23.84 -25.59 -0.86
C VAL A 143 22.95 -24.90 -1.87
N ALA A 144 23.57 -24.25 -2.85
CA ALA A 144 22.86 -23.51 -3.90
C ALA A 144 22.61 -24.39 -5.13
N LEU A 145 21.37 -24.32 -5.64
CA LEU A 145 20.94 -24.93 -6.88
C LEU A 145 20.48 -23.84 -7.85
N SER A 146 21.11 -23.74 -9.01
CA SER A 146 20.67 -22.82 -10.05
C SER A 146 19.34 -23.28 -10.65
N LEU A 147 18.43 -22.32 -10.85
CA LEU A 147 17.20 -22.56 -11.62
C LEU A 147 17.48 -22.24 -13.08
N GLU A 148 17.24 -23.22 -13.95
CA GLU A 148 17.40 -23.07 -15.40
C GLU A 148 16.13 -22.57 -16.11
N THR A 149 15.06 -22.33 -15.34
CA THR A 149 13.77 -21.88 -15.90
C THR A 149 13.49 -20.42 -15.52
N ASP A 150 13.17 -19.64 -16.53
CA ASP A 150 12.73 -18.25 -16.36
C ASP A 150 11.23 -18.14 -16.08
N THR A 151 10.49 -19.24 -16.28
CA THR A 151 9.04 -19.28 -16.09
C THR A 151 8.68 -20.42 -15.14
N PRO A 152 8.26 -20.13 -13.91
CA PRO A 152 7.84 -21.16 -12.98
C PRO A 152 6.56 -21.85 -13.48
N PRO A 153 6.44 -23.17 -13.29
CA PRO A 153 5.18 -23.85 -13.60
C PRO A 153 4.06 -23.37 -12.66
N VAL A 154 2.80 -23.47 -13.14
CA VAL A 154 1.62 -22.96 -12.43
C VAL A 154 1.49 -23.50 -10.99
N TRP A 155 1.86 -24.77 -10.75
CA TRP A 155 1.82 -25.34 -9.41
C TRP A 155 2.82 -24.68 -8.45
N PHE A 156 3.95 -24.19 -8.96
CA PHE A 156 4.98 -23.51 -8.18
C PHE A 156 4.53 -22.10 -7.80
N GLU A 157 3.81 -21.40 -8.67
CA GLU A 157 3.21 -20.11 -8.38
C GLU A 157 2.34 -20.17 -7.12
N ARG A 158 1.61 -21.29 -6.92
CA ARG A 158 0.74 -21.51 -5.75
C ARG A 158 1.51 -21.72 -4.44
N LEU A 159 2.79 -22.10 -4.50
CA LEU A 159 3.66 -22.20 -3.33
C LEU A 159 4.16 -20.81 -2.91
N ILE A 160 4.27 -19.89 -3.86
CA ILE A 160 4.86 -18.57 -3.69
C ILE A 160 3.81 -17.55 -3.27
N VAL A 161 2.65 -17.56 -3.91
CA VAL A 161 1.56 -16.60 -3.66
C VAL A 161 0.27 -17.33 -3.33
N SER A 162 -0.40 -16.89 -2.27
CA SER A 162 -1.66 -17.49 -1.87
C SER A 162 -2.76 -17.24 -2.91
N SER A 163 -3.68 -18.21 -3.05
CA SER A 163 -4.83 -18.06 -3.95
C SER A 163 -5.65 -16.80 -3.64
N LYS A 164 -5.74 -16.41 -2.37
CA LYS A 164 -6.43 -15.17 -1.94
C LYS A 164 -5.74 -13.91 -2.46
N THR A 165 -4.41 -13.92 -2.51
CA THR A 165 -3.62 -12.79 -3.02
C THR A 165 -3.82 -12.65 -4.52
N LEU A 166 -3.80 -13.75 -5.25
CA LEU A 166 -4.07 -13.76 -6.70
C LEU A 166 -5.50 -13.32 -7.01
N GLU A 167 -6.49 -13.82 -6.27
CA GLU A 167 -7.88 -13.40 -6.42
C GLU A 167 -8.06 -11.90 -6.18
N LEU A 168 -7.45 -11.37 -5.11
CA LEU A 168 -7.46 -9.93 -4.84
C LEU A 168 -6.84 -9.15 -6.00
N ALA A 169 -5.70 -9.61 -6.54
CA ALA A 169 -5.03 -8.95 -7.66
C ALA A 169 -5.93 -8.89 -8.90
N TYR A 170 -6.55 -10.00 -9.29
CA TYR A 170 -7.47 -10.04 -10.44
C TYR A 170 -8.67 -9.12 -10.26
N ARG A 171 -9.28 -9.12 -9.07
CA ARG A 171 -10.43 -8.26 -8.79
C ARG A 171 -10.02 -6.78 -8.77
N LEU A 172 -8.84 -6.45 -8.23
CA LEU A 172 -8.31 -5.09 -8.25
C LEU A 172 -8.03 -4.61 -9.67
N LEU A 173 -7.46 -5.46 -10.54
CA LEU A 173 -7.27 -5.15 -11.96
C LEU A 173 -8.57 -4.83 -12.67
N HIS A 174 -9.59 -5.64 -12.47
CA HIS A 174 -10.90 -5.38 -13.05
C HIS A 174 -11.49 -4.01 -12.61
N LEU A 175 -11.30 -3.63 -11.34
CA LEU A 175 -11.75 -2.31 -10.87
C LEU A 175 -10.89 -1.16 -11.42
N LEU A 176 -9.60 -1.37 -11.66
CA LEU A 176 -8.72 -0.40 -12.34
C LEU A 176 -9.19 -0.18 -13.79
N GLU A 177 -9.52 -1.24 -14.52
CA GLU A 177 -10.06 -1.15 -15.88
C GLU A 177 -11.38 -0.35 -15.91
N ARG A 178 -12.28 -0.61 -14.97
CA ARG A 178 -13.54 0.15 -14.82
C ARG A 178 -13.29 1.61 -14.50
N HIS A 179 -12.31 1.93 -13.64
CA HIS A 179 -11.94 3.32 -13.37
C HIS A 179 -11.51 4.06 -14.62
N ASN A 180 -10.72 3.43 -15.49
CA ASN A 180 -10.24 4.03 -16.74
C ASN A 180 -11.36 4.32 -17.76
N GLN A 181 -12.56 3.74 -17.56
CA GLN A 181 -13.75 3.96 -18.40
C GLN A 181 -14.71 5.02 -17.83
N ILE A 182 -14.44 5.53 -16.61
CA ILE A 182 -15.30 6.53 -15.99
C ILE A 182 -14.90 7.92 -16.51
N ASP A 183 -15.88 8.67 -16.99
CA ASP A 183 -15.71 10.04 -17.47
C ASP A 183 -15.29 10.99 -16.32
N ASN A 184 -14.46 11.99 -16.61
CA ASN A 184 -13.74 12.81 -15.63
C ASN A 184 -14.58 13.81 -14.82
N ALA A 185 -15.92 13.77 -14.88
CA ALA A 185 -16.82 14.62 -14.09
C ALA A 185 -16.95 14.10 -12.64
N GLN A 186 -15.88 14.16 -11.86
CA GLN A 186 -15.83 13.70 -10.48
C GLN A 186 -15.58 14.88 -9.53
N SER A 187 -16.16 14.84 -8.34
CA SER A 187 -15.81 15.80 -7.28
C SER A 187 -14.41 15.53 -6.75
N ASP A 188 -13.75 16.54 -6.17
CA ASP A 188 -12.43 16.38 -5.53
C ASP A 188 -12.46 15.31 -4.44
N LEU A 189 -13.59 15.15 -3.76
CA LEU A 189 -13.77 14.12 -2.74
C LEU A 189 -13.86 12.72 -3.34
N ASP A 190 -14.56 12.55 -4.49
CA ASP A 190 -14.59 11.28 -5.23
C ASP A 190 -13.19 10.86 -5.66
N VAL A 191 -12.45 11.79 -6.28
CA VAL A 191 -11.08 11.56 -6.76
C VAL A 191 -10.16 11.15 -5.62
N SER A 192 -10.20 11.88 -4.51
CA SER A 192 -9.39 11.59 -3.32
C SER A 192 -9.77 10.24 -2.69
N THR A 193 -11.05 9.90 -2.71
CA THR A 193 -11.56 8.63 -2.16
C THR A 193 -11.12 7.45 -3.03
N LEU A 194 -11.25 7.56 -4.35
CA LEU A 194 -10.78 6.54 -5.29
C LEU A 194 -9.27 6.32 -5.14
N ARG A 195 -8.48 7.39 -5.14
CA ARG A 195 -7.04 7.32 -4.92
C ARG A 195 -6.71 6.59 -3.62
N LEU A 196 -7.36 6.97 -2.51
CA LEU A 196 -7.13 6.36 -1.20
C LEU A 196 -7.48 4.86 -1.18
N LEU A 197 -8.61 4.47 -1.77
CA LEU A 197 -9.05 3.08 -1.77
C LEU A 197 -8.16 2.20 -2.65
N PHE A 198 -7.82 2.63 -3.87
CA PHE A 198 -6.90 1.92 -4.73
C PHE A 198 -5.53 1.74 -4.07
N LEU A 199 -4.98 2.83 -3.50
CA LEU A 199 -3.72 2.77 -2.79
C LEU A 199 -3.77 1.84 -1.57
N HIS A 200 -4.87 1.87 -0.81
CA HIS A 200 -5.04 1.01 0.36
C HIS A 200 -5.06 -0.47 -0.01
N LEU A 201 -5.79 -0.83 -1.05
CA LEU A 201 -5.87 -2.21 -1.54
C LEU A 201 -4.52 -2.67 -2.12
N TRP A 202 -3.86 -1.80 -2.88
CA TRP A 202 -2.51 -2.06 -3.37
C TRP A 202 -1.50 -2.26 -2.23
N ARG A 203 -1.50 -1.37 -1.23
CA ARG A 203 -0.65 -1.51 -0.04
C ARG A 203 -0.87 -2.85 0.66
N LYS A 204 -2.13 -3.29 0.81
CA LYS A 204 -2.45 -4.60 1.39
C LYS A 204 -1.91 -5.74 0.53
N LEU A 205 -1.97 -5.62 -0.78
CA LEU A 205 -1.45 -6.60 -1.73
C LEU A 205 0.09 -6.63 -1.70
N ALA A 206 0.73 -5.47 -1.81
CA ALA A 206 2.18 -5.34 -1.86
C ALA A 206 2.88 -5.81 -0.57
N LEU A 207 2.26 -5.57 0.60
CA LEU A 207 2.83 -5.95 1.91
C LEU A 207 2.39 -7.32 2.41
N ARG A 208 1.54 -8.05 1.68
CA ARG A 208 1.04 -9.37 2.09
C ARG A 208 2.05 -10.46 1.82
N GLU A 209 2.73 -10.37 0.72
CA GLU A 209 3.73 -11.33 0.25
C GLU A 209 5.09 -10.65 0.16
N SER A 210 6.18 -11.42 0.14
CA SER A 210 7.49 -10.81 -0.06
C SER A 210 7.58 -10.15 -1.43
N THR A 211 8.27 -9.02 -1.53
CA THR A 211 8.50 -8.31 -2.82
C THR A 211 9.06 -9.24 -3.90
N TRP A 212 9.87 -10.22 -3.51
CA TRP A 212 10.45 -11.20 -4.43
C TRP A 212 9.43 -12.17 -5.04
N ALA A 213 8.36 -12.50 -4.30
CA ALA A 213 7.28 -13.30 -4.85
C ALA A 213 6.61 -12.59 -6.03
N HIS A 214 6.38 -11.29 -5.90
CA HIS A 214 5.79 -10.47 -6.96
C HIS A 214 6.67 -10.39 -8.20
N ILE A 215 7.98 -10.24 -8.00
CA ILE A 215 8.95 -10.11 -9.09
C ILE A 215 9.08 -11.42 -9.86
N TRP A 216 9.03 -12.58 -9.19
CA TRP A 216 9.22 -13.85 -9.86
C TRP A 216 7.99 -14.36 -10.60
N LEU A 217 6.78 -13.96 -10.18
CA LEU A 217 5.52 -14.46 -10.72
C LEU A 217 5.18 -14.02 -12.14
N LYS A 218 6.03 -13.43 -12.87
CA LYS A 218 5.92 -12.92 -14.25
C LYS A 218 5.87 -11.39 -14.30
N LYS A 219 6.65 -10.90 -15.25
CA LYS A 219 6.63 -9.50 -15.67
C LYS A 219 5.21 -9.02 -16.07
N ASP A 220 4.38 -9.94 -16.58
CA ASP A 220 3.01 -9.71 -17.05
C ASP A 220 1.95 -10.38 -16.15
N GLY A 221 2.32 -10.78 -14.93
CA GLY A 221 1.38 -11.38 -13.98
C GLY A 221 0.41 -10.36 -13.37
N PRO A 222 -0.68 -10.82 -12.73
CA PRO A 222 -1.73 -9.92 -12.22
C PRO A 222 -1.22 -8.92 -11.20
N ILE A 223 -0.24 -9.29 -10.37
CA ILE A 223 0.34 -8.39 -9.36
C ILE A 223 1.20 -7.31 -10.01
N SER A 224 2.01 -7.66 -11.03
CA SER A 224 2.80 -6.70 -11.80
C SER A 224 1.91 -5.73 -12.58
N GLN A 225 0.80 -6.22 -13.13
CA GLN A 225 -0.21 -5.38 -13.79
C GLN A 225 -0.91 -4.44 -12.78
N CYS A 226 -1.26 -4.92 -11.58
CA CYS A 226 -1.74 -4.06 -10.49
C CYS A 226 -0.73 -2.96 -10.16
N HIS A 227 0.54 -3.31 -9.99
CA HIS A 227 1.60 -2.34 -9.72
C HIS A 227 1.65 -1.25 -10.79
N SER A 228 1.72 -1.63 -12.06
CA SER A 228 1.75 -0.69 -13.19
C SER A 228 0.48 0.17 -13.26
N GLY A 229 -0.70 -0.42 -13.11
CA GLY A 229 -1.98 0.28 -13.12
C GLY A 229 -2.14 1.26 -11.97
N ILE A 230 -1.76 0.85 -10.75
CA ILE A 230 -1.77 1.73 -9.57
C ILE A 230 -0.75 2.87 -9.71
N THR A 231 0.47 2.59 -10.20
CA THR A 231 1.48 3.62 -10.43
C THR A 231 0.96 4.69 -11.42
N ALA A 232 0.35 4.27 -12.52
CA ALA A 232 -0.27 5.17 -13.49
C ALA A 232 -1.42 5.98 -12.86
N LEU A 233 -2.30 5.32 -12.10
CA LEU A 233 -3.42 5.96 -11.40
C LEU A 233 -2.91 7.01 -10.41
N LEU A 234 -1.94 6.68 -9.57
CA LEU A 234 -1.38 7.59 -8.57
C LEU A 234 -0.66 8.79 -9.19
N SER A 235 -0.13 8.64 -10.41
CA SER A 235 0.47 9.75 -11.17
C SER A 235 -0.58 10.71 -11.74
N ASN A 236 -1.78 10.21 -12.04
CA ASN A 236 -2.86 10.98 -12.67
C ASN A 236 -3.86 11.57 -11.67
N LEU A 237 -4.12 10.90 -10.55
CA LEU A 237 -5.03 11.39 -9.53
C LEU A 237 -4.30 12.28 -8.52
N PRO A 238 -4.78 13.50 -8.23
CA PRO A 238 -4.19 14.37 -7.23
C PRO A 238 -4.26 13.74 -5.83
N LYS A 239 -3.29 14.05 -4.99
CA LYS A 239 -3.33 13.75 -3.57
C LYS A 239 -4.47 14.50 -2.90
N PHE A 240 -4.96 13.96 -1.78
CA PHE A 240 -6.00 14.61 -0.99
C PHE A 240 -5.58 16.05 -0.62
N ALA A 241 -6.39 17.03 -1.01
CA ALA A 241 -6.18 18.42 -0.64
C ALA A 241 -6.89 18.71 0.70
N THR A 242 -6.11 19.03 1.73
CA THR A 242 -6.69 19.48 3.01
C THR A 242 -7.34 20.85 2.84
N SER A 243 -8.47 21.06 3.52
CA SER A 243 -9.20 22.33 3.53
C SER A 243 -8.41 23.51 4.15
N GLN A 244 -7.26 23.23 4.79
CA GLN A 244 -6.46 24.22 5.50
C GLN A 244 -4.96 24.07 5.21
N LYS A 245 -4.53 24.57 4.05
CA LYS A 245 -3.10 24.66 3.72
C LYS A 245 -2.32 25.70 4.57
N GLU A 246 -3.00 26.60 5.26
CA GLU A 246 -2.39 27.78 5.90
C GLU A 246 -1.83 27.56 7.32
N TYR A 247 -2.14 26.45 8.00
CA TYR A 247 -1.66 26.22 9.38
C TYR A 247 -0.27 25.60 9.50
N LEU A 248 0.41 25.33 8.38
CA LEU A 248 1.68 24.60 8.36
C LEU A 248 2.92 25.43 8.79
N PHE A 249 2.80 26.75 8.98
CA PHE A 249 3.97 27.63 9.16
C PHE A 249 3.92 28.56 10.39
N ALA A 250 2.92 28.50 11.26
CA ALA A 250 2.72 29.47 12.33
C ALA A 250 3.33 29.09 13.69
N SER A 251 4.16 28.06 13.81
CA SER A 251 4.73 27.65 15.11
C SER A 251 6.23 27.38 15.11
N ALA A 252 6.99 28.06 14.24
CA ALA A 252 8.46 27.96 14.26
C ALA A 252 9.15 29.17 14.93
N ASP A 253 8.37 30.16 15.42
CA ASP A 253 8.90 31.31 16.13
C ASP A 253 8.13 31.52 17.45
N THR A 254 8.54 30.83 18.50
CA THR A 254 8.52 31.35 19.89
C THR A 254 9.47 30.55 20.75
#